data_dd95f30bfc521e9389aa2e5f22b7d538
#
_entry.id   dd95f30bfc521e9389aa2e5f22b7d538
#
_cell.length_a   1.000
_cell.length_b   1.000
_cell.length_c   1.000
_cell.angle_alpha   90.00
_cell.angle_beta   90.00
_cell.angle_gamma   90.00
#
_symmetry.space_group_name_H-M   'P 1'
#
loop_
_entity.id
_entity.type
_entity.pdbx_description
1 polymer ?
#
loop_
_entity_poly.entity_id
_entity_poly.type
_entity_poly.pdbx_seq_one_letter_code
_entity_poly.pdbx_strand_id
1 'polypeptide(L)'
;MSKPLAYAAAALVAALLVTCTAPPAPPPASPGVGLKASFVLANPAGLLALDAGGHSIGRIVDLPPQSAPATPVLHPSGKSIVFAFTGQPDKKTGFGSDLYTVNLDGTVYKPLVQHESDNVFYASPRFDKTGNLLYFHRRAAIIQNGSYVGNEDSLERLDLRTGERRRLLLNGADPAISPAGDRIVYTHLTQGYPDAIWTADIDGSNARPYFKTTDTWWYLQTPRFAPSGCEIVFSAAGHAVAAAPPRAPSVGEVGFAHLTVPSFLYLAPCDGMSVKEIVQTVDDVVPAWSPDGTQIAYVGTGAFFVLTVANGNLRTLAQGQDFFFGDMLWLK
;
A
#
# COMPACT_ATOMS: atom_id res chain seq x y z
N MET A 1 -36.54 -74.04 -4.21
CA MET A 1 -35.35 -73.59 -4.94
C MET A 1 -35.66 -72.27 -5.58
N SER A 2 -35.38 -71.19 -4.90
CA SER A 2 -35.64 -69.81 -5.34
C SER A 2 -34.28 -69.10 -5.55
N LYS A 3 -34.08 -68.58 -6.78
CA LYS A 3 -32.90 -67.80 -7.15
C LYS A 3 -33.08 -66.33 -6.74
N PRO A 4 -32.05 -65.64 -6.21
CA PRO A 4 -32.16 -64.20 -5.96
C PRO A 4 -31.80 -63.42 -7.27
N LEU A 5 -32.64 -62.42 -7.58
CA LEU A 5 -32.35 -61.39 -8.57
C LEU A 5 -31.31 -60.40 -7.99
N ALA A 6 -30.22 -60.24 -8.77
CA ALA A 6 -29.24 -59.19 -8.51
C ALA A 6 -29.68 -57.88 -9.20
N TYR A 7 -29.95 -56.83 -8.41
CA TYR A 7 -30.09 -55.44 -8.91
C TYR A 7 -28.74 -54.79 -9.05
N ALA A 8 -28.33 -54.51 -10.27
CA ALA A 8 -27.16 -53.67 -10.56
C ALA A 8 -27.61 -52.20 -10.53
N ALA A 9 -27.21 -51.46 -9.52
CA ALA A 9 -27.38 -50.01 -9.47
C ALA A 9 -26.21 -49.37 -10.23
N ALA A 10 -26.49 -48.80 -11.42
CA ALA A 10 -25.54 -47.96 -12.16
C ALA A 10 -25.55 -46.57 -11.53
N ALA A 11 -24.50 -46.24 -10.82
CA ALA A 11 -24.26 -44.89 -10.32
C ALA A 11 -23.71 -44.02 -11.45
N LEU A 12 -24.51 -43.08 -11.93
CA LEU A 12 -24.08 -42.05 -12.89
C LEU A 12 -23.31 -40.97 -12.11
N VAL A 13 -21.97 -40.95 -12.20
CA VAL A 13 -21.13 -39.88 -11.68
C VAL A 13 -21.11 -38.77 -12.74
N ALA A 14 -21.92 -37.75 -12.56
CA ALA A 14 -21.83 -36.52 -13.33
C ALA A 14 -20.62 -35.72 -12.86
N ALA A 15 -19.50 -35.78 -13.59
CA ALA A 15 -18.34 -34.94 -13.36
C ALA A 15 -18.70 -33.49 -13.78
N LEU A 16 -19.00 -32.64 -12.80
CA LEU A 16 -19.06 -31.18 -13.00
C LEU A 16 -17.63 -30.68 -13.27
N LEU A 17 -17.31 -30.52 -14.55
CA LEU A 17 -16.13 -29.78 -14.99
C LEU A 17 -16.39 -28.30 -14.67
N VAL A 18 -15.95 -27.84 -13.50
CA VAL A 18 -15.80 -26.42 -13.23
C VAL A 18 -14.64 -25.93 -14.10
N THR A 19 -14.95 -25.36 -15.25
CA THR A 19 -13.96 -24.63 -16.06
C THR A 19 -13.60 -23.37 -15.28
N CYS A 20 -12.46 -23.39 -14.58
CA CYS A 20 -11.83 -22.17 -14.13
C CYS A 20 -11.46 -21.35 -15.37
N THR A 21 -12.34 -20.48 -15.80
CA THR A 21 -11.96 -19.45 -16.79
C THR A 21 -10.95 -18.54 -16.10
N ALA A 22 -9.76 -18.46 -16.67
CA ALA A 22 -8.77 -17.46 -16.23
C ALA A 22 -9.44 -16.09 -16.24
N PRO A 23 -9.16 -15.24 -15.23
CA PRO A 23 -9.70 -13.88 -15.23
C PRO A 23 -9.35 -13.21 -16.56
N PRO A 24 -10.23 -12.36 -17.10
CA PRO A 24 -9.96 -11.65 -18.35
C PRO A 24 -8.65 -10.87 -18.21
N ALA A 25 -7.82 -10.91 -19.25
CA ALA A 25 -6.59 -10.13 -19.28
C ALA A 25 -6.93 -8.64 -19.04
N PRO A 26 -6.15 -7.94 -18.20
CA PRO A 26 -6.39 -6.53 -17.96
C PRO A 26 -6.30 -5.75 -19.28
N PRO A 27 -7.06 -4.65 -19.44
CA PRO A 27 -7.04 -3.88 -20.68
C PRO A 27 -5.62 -3.34 -20.95
N PRO A 28 -5.21 -3.20 -22.22
CA PRO A 28 -3.91 -2.66 -22.57
C PRO A 28 -3.75 -1.21 -22.08
N ALA A 29 -2.51 -0.75 -21.94
CA ALA A 29 -2.23 0.63 -21.60
C ALA A 29 -2.79 1.57 -22.68
N SER A 30 -3.34 2.69 -22.25
CA SER A 30 -3.92 3.70 -23.13
C SER A 30 -3.15 5.01 -22.98
N PRO A 31 -2.47 5.51 -24.03
CA PRO A 31 -1.71 6.76 -23.94
C PRO A 31 -2.55 7.92 -23.41
N GLY A 32 -2.00 8.65 -22.44
CA GLY A 32 -2.64 9.83 -21.86
C GLY A 32 -3.83 9.56 -20.93
N VAL A 33 -4.15 8.31 -20.64
CA VAL A 33 -5.30 7.98 -19.77
C VAL A 33 -5.14 8.54 -18.36
N GLY A 34 -3.93 8.52 -17.80
CA GLY A 34 -3.65 9.07 -16.47
C GLY A 34 -3.90 10.57 -16.35
N LEU A 35 -3.80 11.34 -17.45
CA LEU A 35 -4.13 12.76 -17.45
C LEU A 35 -5.63 13.03 -17.25
N LYS A 36 -6.48 12.06 -17.55
CA LYS A 36 -7.94 12.12 -17.39
C LYS A 36 -8.40 11.53 -16.06
N ALA A 37 -7.55 10.80 -15.38
CA ALA A 37 -7.87 10.09 -14.16
C ALA A 37 -8.17 11.06 -13.00
N SER A 38 -9.10 10.66 -12.14
CA SER A 38 -9.31 11.27 -10.82
C SER A 38 -8.56 10.49 -9.75
N PHE A 39 -8.36 9.19 -9.97
CA PHE A 39 -7.62 8.31 -9.09
C PHE A 39 -6.68 7.40 -9.87
N VAL A 40 -5.62 6.95 -9.19
CA VAL A 40 -4.79 5.84 -9.64
C VAL A 40 -4.84 4.75 -8.59
N LEU A 41 -5.17 3.54 -9.00
CA LEU A 41 -5.12 2.34 -8.16
C LEU A 41 -3.94 1.48 -8.60
N ALA A 42 -3.02 1.22 -7.69
CA ALA A 42 -1.94 0.26 -7.86
C ALA A 42 -2.36 -1.07 -7.23
N ASN A 43 -2.49 -2.11 -8.05
CA ASN A 43 -2.83 -3.47 -7.64
C ASN A 43 -2.21 -4.48 -8.61
N PRO A 44 -2.39 -5.81 -8.45
CA PRO A 44 -1.82 -6.80 -9.38
C PRO A 44 -2.28 -6.67 -10.84
N ALA A 45 -3.39 -5.99 -11.12
CA ALA A 45 -3.80 -5.70 -12.49
C ALA A 45 -2.98 -4.57 -13.14
N GLY A 46 -2.21 -3.80 -12.36
CA GLY A 46 -1.33 -2.73 -12.83
C GLY A 46 -1.61 -1.37 -12.18
N LEU A 47 -1.21 -0.31 -12.86
CA LEU A 47 -1.54 1.08 -12.51
C LEU A 47 -2.82 1.48 -13.23
N LEU A 48 -3.97 1.29 -12.57
CA LEU A 48 -5.28 1.57 -13.14
C LEU A 48 -5.60 3.05 -12.99
N ALA A 49 -5.96 3.71 -14.08
CA ALA A 49 -6.55 5.04 -14.08
C ALA A 49 -8.05 4.93 -13.88
N LEU A 50 -8.60 5.61 -12.87
CA LEU A 50 -10.03 5.61 -12.57
C LEU A 50 -10.61 7.01 -12.76
N ASP A 51 -11.84 7.09 -13.25
CA ASP A 51 -12.61 8.34 -13.32
C ASP A 51 -13.14 8.79 -11.95
N ALA A 52 -13.87 9.89 -11.88
CA ALA A 52 -14.45 10.40 -10.63
C ALA A 52 -15.55 9.48 -10.05
N GLY A 53 -16.12 8.60 -10.85
CA GLY A 53 -17.07 7.57 -10.43
C GLY A 53 -16.39 6.27 -9.94
N GLY A 54 -15.06 6.19 -10.01
CA GLY A 54 -14.31 5.00 -9.65
C GLY A 54 -14.23 3.93 -10.73
N HIS A 55 -14.72 4.22 -11.95
CA HIS A 55 -14.65 3.25 -13.05
C HIS A 55 -13.27 3.29 -13.70
N SER A 56 -12.74 2.11 -14.02
CA SER A 56 -11.47 2.00 -14.75
C SER A 56 -11.63 2.55 -16.18
N ILE A 57 -10.76 3.51 -16.52
CA ILE A 57 -10.67 4.10 -17.86
C ILE A 57 -9.43 3.63 -18.63
N GLY A 58 -8.65 2.73 -18.05
CA GLY A 58 -7.49 2.08 -18.66
C GLY A 58 -6.31 1.96 -17.72
N ARG A 59 -5.19 1.43 -18.22
CA ARG A 59 -3.91 1.39 -17.50
C ARG A 59 -3.00 2.50 -17.98
N ILE A 60 -2.23 3.07 -17.06
CA ILE A 60 -1.29 4.17 -17.38
C ILE A 60 -0.12 3.64 -18.20
N VAL A 61 0.37 2.44 -17.87
CA VAL A 61 1.49 1.79 -18.51
C VAL A 61 1.30 0.27 -18.49
N ASP A 62 1.81 -0.42 -19.50
CA ASP A 62 1.90 -1.88 -19.49
C ASP A 62 3.10 -2.31 -18.66
N LEU A 63 2.83 -3.08 -17.61
CA LEU A 63 3.86 -3.66 -16.76
C LEU A 63 4.22 -5.08 -17.24
N PRO A 64 5.45 -5.53 -17.02
CA PRO A 64 5.83 -6.91 -17.30
C PRO A 64 4.91 -7.92 -16.61
N PRO A 65 4.67 -9.09 -17.20
CA PRO A 65 3.92 -10.17 -16.55
C PRO A 65 4.51 -10.54 -15.18
N GLN A 66 3.65 -10.92 -14.26
CA GLN A 66 4.03 -11.33 -12.89
C GLN A 66 4.78 -10.22 -12.12
N SER A 67 4.37 -8.99 -12.34
CA SER A 67 4.84 -7.84 -11.57
C SER A 67 3.69 -7.22 -10.79
N ALA A 68 4.04 -6.52 -9.71
CA ALA A 68 3.08 -5.83 -8.85
C ALA A 68 3.56 -4.40 -8.58
N PRO A 69 2.80 -3.38 -9.00
CA PRO A 69 2.98 -2.01 -8.54
C PRO A 69 2.30 -1.83 -7.19
N ALA A 70 2.89 -0.98 -6.33
CA ALA A 70 2.33 -0.62 -5.04
C ALA A 70 2.70 0.81 -4.65
N THR A 71 2.01 1.36 -3.67
CA THR A 71 2.32 2.63 -3.00
C THR A 71 2.58 3.82 -3.93
N PRO A 72 1.71 4.11 -4.92
CA PRO A 72 1.94 5.18 -5.88
C PRO A 72 1.89 6.55 -5.19
N VAL A 73 2.74 7.47 -5.63
CA VAL A 73 2.76 8.87 -5.20
C VAL A 73 2.89 9.79 -6.39
N LEU A 74 2.13 10.89 -6.38
CA LEU A 74 2.23 11.94 -7.40
C LEU A 74 3.46 12.80 -7.12
N HIS A 75 4.27 13.06 -8.14
CA HIS A 75 5.30 14.09 -8.07
C HIS A 75 4.65 15.47 -7.92
N PRO A 76 5.18 16.40 -7.10
CA PRO A 76 4.61 17.73 -6.88
C PRO A 76 4.35 18.55 -8.14
N SER A 77 5.06 18.27 -9.24
CA SER A 77 4.77 18.88 -10.55
C SER A 77 3.43 18.46 -11.16
N GLY A 78 2.77 17.44 -10.63
CA GLY A 78 1.54 16.87 -11.16
C GLY A 78 1.69 16.07 -12.47
N LYS A 79 2.92 15.79 -12.92
CA LYS A 79 3.17 15.20 -14.25
C LYS A 79 3.49 13.71 -14.24
N SER A 80 4.04 13.21 -13.15
CA SER A 80 4.51 11.83 -13.04
C SER A 80 4.16 11.23 -11.69
N ILE A 81 4.13 9.91 -11.65
CA ILE A 81 4.02 9.11 -10.44
C ILE A 81 5.31 8.32 -10.22
N VAL A 82 5.65 8.12 -8.93
CA VAL A 82 6.62 7.13 -8.48
C VAL A 82 5.88 6.05 -7.71
N PHE A 83 6.28 4.81 -7.86
CA PHE A 83 5.64 3.66 -7.22
C PHE A 83 6.66 2.57 -6.95
N ALA A 84 6.40 1.72 -5.96
CA ALA A 84 7.15 0.50 -5.75
C ALA A 84 6.78 -0.52 -6.82
N PHE A 85 7.77 -1.22 -7.33
CA PHE A 85 7.62 -2.20 -8.38
C PHE A 85 8.35 -3.48 -8.00
N THR A 86 7.59 -4.55 -7.83
CA THR A 86 8.12 -5.90 -7.65
C THR A 86 7.95 -6.67 -8.95
N GLY A 87 9.04 -7.16 -9.52
CA GLY A 87 9.05 -7.91 -10.76
C GLY A 87 9.70 -9.28 -10.59
N GLN A 88 10.02 -9.91 -11.72
CA GLN A 88 10.83 -11.12 -11.72
C GLN A 88 12.23 -10.84 -11.16
N PRO A 89 12.86 -11.83 -10.48
CA PRO A 89 14.21 -11.65 -9.97
C PRO A 89 15.20 -11.19 -11.06
N ASP A 90 15.94 -10.14 -10.78
CA ASP A 90 17.00 -9.67 -11.65
C ASP A 90 18.24 -10.55 -11.50
N LYS A 91 18.99 -10.76 -12.60
CA LYS A 91 20.20 -11.61 -12.58
C LYS A 91 21.33 -11.06 -11.71
N LYS A 92 21.36 -9.74 -11.51
CA LYS A 92 22.43 -9.04 -10.79
C LYS A 92 22.07 -8.80 -9.33
N THR A 93 20.83 -8.36 -9.07
CA THR A 93 20.38 -7.95 -7.74
C THR A 93 19.48 -8.96 -7.04
N GLY A 94 19.00 -9.99 -7.75
CA GLY A 94 18.13 -11.01 -7.19
C GLY A 94 16.67 -10.57 -7.11
N PHE A 95 15.95 -11.07 -6.13
CA PHE A 95 14.56 -10.75 -5.86
C PHE A 95 14.46 -9.53 -4.93
N GLY A 96 13.59 -8.59 -5.28
CA GLY A 96 13.39 -7.37 -4.51
C GLY A 96 12.35 -6.46 -5.14
N SER A 97 12.21 -5.27 -4.61
CA SER A 97 11.39 -4.21 -5.24
C SER A 97 12.18 -2.94 -5.46
N ASP A 98 11.91 -2.32 -6.59
CA ASP A 98 12.50 -1.07 -7.03
C ASP A 98 11.49 0.09 -6.88
N LEU A 99 11.97 1.32 -6.96
CA LEU A 99 11.10 2.46 -7.21
C LEU A 99 11.18 2.82 -8.70
N TYR A 100 10.02 2.85 -9.35
CA TYR A 100 9.87 3.23 -10.75
C TYR A 100 9.15 4.55 -10.87
N THR A 101 9.40 5.26 -11.97
CA THR A 101 8.65 6.47 -12.35
C THR A 101 7.99 6.27 -13.70
N VAL A 102 6.80 6.88 -13.85
CA VAL A 102 6.09 6.97 -15.13
C VAL A 102 5.32 8.30 -15.19
N ASN A 103 5.29 8.93 -16.35
CA ASN A 103 4.44 10.11 -16.55
C ASN A 103 2.96 9.70 -16.60
N LEU A 104 2.04 10.59 -16.24
CA LEU A 104 0.61 10.35 -16.34
C LEU A 104 0.13 10.10 -17.78
N ASP A 105 0.89 10.54 -18.77
CA ASP A 105 0.60 10.23 -20.18
C ASP A 105 1.10 8.83 -20.63
N GLY A 106 1.72 8.06 -19.71
CA GLY A 106 2.26 6.74 -19.98
C GLY A 106 3.71 6.75 -20.49
N THR A 107 4.30 7.93 -20.68
CA THR A 107 5.70 8.04 -21.15
C THR A 107 6.70 7.96 -19.98
N VAL A 108 8.00 7.84 -20.31
CA VAL A 108 9.11 7.88 -19.34
C VAL A 108 8.99 6.81 -18.24
N TYR A 109 8.53 5.61 -18.58
CA TYR A 109 8.55 4.46 -17.67
C TYR A 109 9.99 3.95 -17.51
N LYS A 110 10.54 4.09 -16.29
CA LYS A 110 11.93 3.66 -15.98
C LYS A 110 12.15 3.46 -14.48
N PRO A 111 13.16 2.66 -14.09
CA PRO A 111 13.61 2.62 -12.70
C PRO A 111 14.15 3.99 -12.25
N LEU A 112 13.85 4.36 -11.02
CA LEU A 112 14.35 5.55 -10.34
C LEU A 112 15.35 5.16 -9.25
N VAL A 113 15.06 4.13 -8.46
CA VAL A 113 15.95 3.53 -7.45
C VAL A 113 15.88 2.04 -7.60
N GLN A 114 17.00 1.39 -7.89
CA GLN A 114 17.09 -0.06 -7.99
C GLN A 114 17.60 -0.64 -6.66
N HIS A 115 17.05 -1.80 -6.26
CA HIS A 115 17.53 -2.51 -5.08
C HIS A 115 18.95 -3.02 -5.31
N GLU A 116 19.74 -3.01 -4.23
CA GLU A 116 21.18 -3.27 -4.33
C GLU A 116 21.54 -4.75 -4.26
N SER A 117 20.69 -5.59 -3.68
CA SER A 117 20.97 -7.01 -3.48
C SER A 117 19.68 -7.82 -3.31
N ASP A 118 19.82 -9.15 -3.32
CA ASP A 118 18.71 -10.08 -3.12
C ASP A 118 17.99 -9.82 -1.80
N ASN A 119 16.66 -9.91 -1.83
CA ASN A 119 15.77 -9.69 -0.69
C ASN A 119 15.84 -8.27 -0.08
N VAL A 120 16.10 -7.27 -0.91
CA VAL A 120 15.96 -5.85 -0.57
C VAL A 120 14.75 -5.26 -1.29
N PHE A 121 13.91 -4.58 -0.53
CA PHE A 121 12.64 -4.06 -0.99
C PHE A 121 12.51 -2.57 -0.67
N TYR A 122 12.15 -1.78 -1.68
CA TYR A 122 11.79 -0.39 -1.55
C TYR A 122 10.30 -0.21 -1.67
N ALA A 123 9.70 0.56 -0.77
CA ALA A 123 8.27 0.81 -0.73
C ALA A 123 7.94 2.23 -0.26
N SER A 124 6.67 2.60 -0.38
CA SER A 124 6.10 3.81 0.20
C SER A 124 6.87 5.09 -0.14
N PRO A 125 7.18 5.36 -1.42
CA PRO A 125 7.85 6.59 -1.82
C PRO A 125 7.00 7.81 -1.47
N ARG A 126 7.65 8.90 -1.02
CA ARG A 126 7.03 10.21 -0.73
C ARG A 126 7.98 11.32 -1.13
N PHE A 127 7.43 12.35 -1.74
CA PHE A 127 8.20 13.54 -2.10
C PHE A 127 8.14 14.60 -0.99
N ASP A 128 9.19 15.42 -0.92
CA ASP A 128 9.08 16.74 -0.34
C ASP A 128 8.23 17.64 -1.25
N LYS A 129 7.87 18.81 -0.76
CA LYS A 129 7.05 19.78 -1.52
C LYS A 129 7.70 20.29 -2.81
N THR A 130 9.02 20.18 -2.95
CA THR A 130 9.76 20.61 -4.15
C THR A 130 9.87 19.52 -5.21
N GLY A 131 9.67 18.26 -4.83
CA GLY A 131 9.89 17.09 -5.68
C GLY A 131 11.37 16.72 -5.87
N ASN A 132 12.28 17.39 -5.17
CA ASN A 132 13.72 17.11 -5.27
C ASN A 132 14.19 16.03 -4.30
N LEU A 133 13.51 15.85 -3.19
CA LEU A 133 13.83 14.84 -2.20
C LEU A 133 12.76 13.75 -2.21
N LEU A 134 13.20 12.50 -2.31
CA LEU A 134 12.37 11.31 -2.26
C LEU A 134 12.68 10.56 -0.97
N TYR A 135 11.66 10.36 -0.14
CA TYR A 135 11.68 9.56 1.07
C TYR A 135 11.04 8.21 0.79
N PHE A 136 11.58 7.15 1.33
CA PHE A 136 11.04 5.81 1.11
C PHE A 136 11.42 4.84 2.22
N HIS A 137 10.67 3.77 2.32
CA HIS A 137 10.96 2.62 3.18
C HIS A 137 11.91 1.67 2.45
N ARG A 138 12.96 1.23 3.14
CA ARG A 138 13.85 0.14 2.73
C ARG A 138 13.72 -1.00 3.73
N ARG A 139 13.39 -2.18 3.26
CA ARG A 139 13.43 -3.44 4.01
C ARG A 139 14.48 -4.35 3.41
N ALA A 140 15.37 -4.90 4.23
CA ALA A 140 16.34 -5.90 3.82
C ALA A 140 16.24 -7.13 4.71
N ALA A 141 16.16 -8.31 4.10
CA ALA A 141 16.19 -9.56 4.85
C ALA A 141 17.56 -9.76 5.50
N ILE A 142 17.57 -10.16 6.75
CA ILE A 142 18.79 -10.55 7.47
C ILE A 142 18.93 -12.06 7.36
N ILE A 143 19.98 -12.50 6.66
CA ILE A 143 20.30 -13.91 6.48
C ILE A 143 21.53 -14.24 7.31
N GLN A 144 21.43 -15.21 8.22
CA GLN A 144 22.53 -15.73 9.02
C GLN A 144 22.67 -17.23 8.78
N ASN A 145 23.89 -17.67 8.40
CA ASN A 145 24.17 -19.06 8.09
C ASN A 145 23.18 -19.69 7.07
N GLY A 146 22.76 -18.90 6.07
CA GLY A 146 21.81 -19.33 5.04
C GLY A 146 20.34 -19.36 5.49
N SER A 147 20.03 -18.95 6.70
CA SER A 147 18.67 -18.90 7.25
C SER A 147 18.19 -17.46 7.46
N TYR A 148 16.95 -17.21 7.14
CA TYR A 148 16.30 -15.93 7.45
C TYR A 148 16.08 -15.81 8.97
N VAL A 149 16.52 -14.67 9.55
CA VAL A 149 16.42 -14.40 10.99
C VAL A 149 15.65 -13.11 11.29
N GLY A 150 15.29 -12.31 10.29
CA GLY A 150 14.52 -11.08 10.47
C GLY A 150 14.75 -10.08 9.35
N ASN A 151 14.25 -8.86 9.53
CA ASN A 151 14.45 -7.75 8.60
C ASN A 151 15.16 -6.58 9.27
N GLU A 152 15.94 -5.85 8.49
CA GLU A 152 16.33 -4.48 8.79
C GLU A 152 15.39 -3.54 8.03
N ASP A 153 14.62 -2.75 8.76
CA ASP A 153 13.74 -1.73 8.20
C ASP A 153 14.31 -0.35 8.47
N SER A 154 14.31 0.51 7.45
CA SER A 154 14.77 1.89 7.57
C SER A 154 13.98 2.85 6.69
N LEU A 155 13.89 4.10 7.13
CA LEU A 155 13.47 5.19 6.27
C LEU A 155 14.71 5.87 5.69
N GLU A 156 14.68 6.07 4.40
CA GLU A 156 15.77 6.66 3.64
C GLU A 156 15.32 7.87 2.84
N ARG A 157 16.26 8.74 2.53
CA ARG A 157 16.06 9.91 1.68
C ARG A 157 17.07 9.91 0.54
N LEU A 158 16.59 10.18 -0.67
CA LEU A 158 17.38 10.39 -1.86
C LEU A 158 17.19 11.82 -2.38
N ASP A 159 18.27 12.57 -2.56
CA ASP A 159 18.26 13.83 -3.33
C ASP A 159 18.36 13.46 -4.82
N LEU A 160 17.28 13.71 -5.57
CA LEU A 160 17.20 13.37 -7.00
C LEU A 160 18.10 14.22 -7.90
N ARG A 161 18.59 15.35 -7.41
CA ARG A 161 19.50 16.22 -8.17
C ARG A 161 20.95 15.80 -8.03
N THR A 162 21.34 15.32 -6.84
CA THR A 162 22.75 14.98 -6.53
C THR A 162 22.99 13.48 -6.52
N GLY A 163 21.93 12.68 -6.36
CA GLY A 163 22.02 11.23 -6.12
C GLY A 163 22.44 10.88 -4.68
N GLU A 164 22.55 11.86 -3.79
CA GLU A 164 22.91 11.60 -2.39
C GLU A 164 21.79 10.85 -1.68
N ARG A 165 22.13 9.68 -1.14
CA ARG A 165 21.21 8.83 -0.38
C ARG A 165 21.64 8.78 1.08
N ARG A 166 20.68 8.94 1.99
CA ARG A 166 20.91 8.90 3.43
C ARG A 166 19.86 8.04 4.12
N ARG A 167 20.31 7.21 5.06
CA ARG A 167 19.43 6.59 6.04
C ARG A 167 19.07 7.64 7.11
N LEU A 168 17.78 7.81 7.37
CA LEU A 168 17.27 8.76 8.36
C LEU A 168 16.94 8.08 9.68
N LEU A 169 16.20 6.96 9.62
CA LEU A 169 15.64 6.28 10.78
C LEU A 169 15.74 4.77 10.60
N LEU A 170 15.95 4.05 11.69
CA LEU A 170 15.80 2.59 11.76
C LEU A 170 14.43 2.24 12.34
N ASN A 171 13.97 1.00 12.08
CA ASN A 171 12.70 0.47 12.55
C ASN A 171 11.50 1.33 12.14
N GLY A 172 11.57 1.92 10.96
CA GLY A 172 10.52 2.74 10.38
C GLY A 172 10.05 2.23 9.04
N ALA A 173 8.75 2.31 8.80
CA ALA A 173 8.11 1.97 7.55
C ALA A 173 7.07 3.03 7.16
N ASP A 174 6.65 3.02 5.91
CA ASP A 174 5.53 3.77 5.36
C ASP A 174 5.50 5.27 5.77
N PRO A 175 6.52 6.05 5.39
CA PRO A 175 6.61 7.46 5.75
C PRO A 175 5.52 8.30 5.07
N ALA A 176 5.12 9.39 5.71
CA ALA A 176 4.41 10.50 5.09
C ALA A 176 5.08 11.82 5.48
N ILE A 177 5.17 12.75 4.54
CA ILE A 177 5.79 14.06 4.74
C ILE A 177 4.71 15.09 5.02
N SER A 178 4.91 15.93 6.04
CA SER A 178 3.98 17.00 6.36
C SER A 178 3.85 17.99 5.19
N PRO A 179 2.67 18.61 4.99
CA PRO A 179 2.49 19.62 3.94
C PRO A 179 3.45 20.80 4.06
N ALA A 180 3.87 21.14 5.29
CA ALA A 180 4.89 22.15 5.54
C ALA A 180 6.29 21.69 5.09
N GLY A 181 6.53 20.38 5.01
CA GLY A 181 7.83 19.79 4.63
C GLY A 181 8.84 19.77 5.77
N ASP A 182 8.39 19.91 7.01
CA ASP A 182 9.22 20.00 8.22
C ASP A 182 9.25 18.73 9.07
N ARG A 183 8.30 17.79 8.85
CA ARG A 183 8.14 16.58 9.66
C ARG A 183 7.87 15.34 8.79
N ILE A 184 8.25 14.19 9.36
CA ILE A 184 7.89 12.86 8.90
C ILE A 184 6.95 12.25 9.94
N VAL A 185 5.84 11.65 9.51
CA VAL A 185 5.11 10.66 10.30
C VAL A 185 5.33 9.30 9.66
N TYR A 186 5.42 8.25 10.46
CA TYR A 186 5.75 6.91 9.96
C TYR A 186 5.23 5.81 10.89
N THR A 187 5.11 4.61 10.35
CA THR A 187 4.86 3.40 11.11
C THR A 187 6.15 2.98 11.80
N HIS A 188 6.16 2.93 13.14
CA HIS A 188 7.26 2.37 13.91
C HIS A 188 7.13 0.85 13.96
N LEU A 189 8.27 0.15 13.95
CA LEU A 189 8.34 -1.29 13.94
C LEU A 189 9.13 -1.80 15.16
N THR A 190 8.54 -2.69 15.94
CA THR A 190 9.27 -3.46 16.96
C THR A 190 9.42 -4.89 16.46
N GLN A 191 10.66 -5.33 16.25
CA GLN A 191 10.98 -6.65 15.68
C GLN A 191 10.26 -6.95 14.36
N GLY A 192 10.08 -5.90 13.52
CA GLY A 192 9.40 -5.99 12.24
C GLY A 192 7.87 -5.90 12.29
N TYR A 193 7.27 -5.75 13.49
CA TYR A 193 5.83 -5.56 13.65
C TYR A 193 5.46 -4.08 13.79
N PRO A 194 4.41 -3.62 13.08
CA PRO A 194 3.87 -2.26 13.22
C PRO A 194 3.20 -2.10 14.59
N ASP A 195 3.81 -1.36 15.50
CA ASP A 195 3.35 -1.23 16.89
C ASP A 195 2.90 0.18 17.26
N ALA A 196 3.34 1.20 16.54
CA ALA A 196 3.02 2.58 16.84
C ALA A 196 3.13 3.50 15.62
N ILE A 197 2.48 4.65 15.69
CA ILE A 197 2.73 5.77 14.78
C ILE A 197 3.68 6.74 15.47
N TRP A 198 4.79 7.05 14.80
CA TRP A 198 5.82 7.95 15.27
C TRP A 198 5.95 9.17 14.37
N THR A 199 6.54 10.23 14.90
CA THR A 199 6.93 11.43 14.15
C THR A 199 8.38 11.76 14.39
N ALA A 200 9.02 12.40 13.43
CA ALA A 200 10.37 12.94 13.51
C ALA A 200 10.45 14.25 12.73
N ASP A 201 11.48 15.03 12.97
CA ASP A 201 11.82 16.13 12.07
C ASP A 201 12.21 15.61 10.68
N ILE A 202 12.18 16.46 9.67
CA ILE A 202 12.39 16.04 8.26
C ILE A 202 13.77 15.40 7.99
N ASP A 203 14.74 15.65 8.87
CA ASP A 203 16.09 15.06 8.81
C ASP A 203 16.23 13.75 9.60
N GLY A 204 15.14 13.28 10.23
CA GLY A 204 15.09 12.08 11.06
C GLY A 204 15.41 12.33 12.54
N SER A 205 15.78 13.55 12.93
CA SER A 205 16.01 13.89 14.35
C SER A 205 14.71 13.97 15.15
N ASN A 206 14.81 13.99 16.49
CA ASN A 206 13.70 14.16 17.41
C ASN A 206 12.56 13.13 17.25
N ALA A 207 12.89 11.89 16.86
CA ALA A 207 11.93 10.82 16.69
C ALA A 207 11.22 10.48 18.02
N ARG A 208 9.88 10.43 17.99
CA ARG A 208 9.03 10.15 19.15
C ARG A 208 7.67 9.63 18.73
N PRO A 209 6.91 8.94 19.61
CA PRO A 209 5.52 8.61 19.35
C PRO A 209 4.70 9.84 18.95
N TYR A 210 3.84 9.72 17.95
CA TYR A 210 2.92 10.78 17.55
C TYR A 210 1.81 10.96 18.59
N PHE A 211 1.33 9.85 19.13
CA PHE A 211 0.40 9.79 20.25
C PHE A 211 0.75 8.59 21.15
N LYS A 212 0.20 8.58 22.35
CA LYS A 212 0.38 7.47 23.27
C LYS A 212 -0.46 6.28 22.78
N THR A 213 0.20 5.20 22.37
CA THR A 213 -0.47 3.93 22.09
C THR A 213 -1.08 3.35 23.37
N THR A 214 -2.24 2.75 23.23
CA THR A 214 -2.90 1.97 24.29
C THR A 214 -2.87 0.50 23.88
N ASP A 215 -3.03 -0.41 24.83
CA ASP A 215 -3.08 -1.87 24.59
C ASP A 215 -4.30 -2.31 23.73
N THR A 216 -5.10 -1.34 23.28
CA THR A 216 -6.31 -1.58 22.48
C THR A 216 -6.06 -1.60 20.98
N TRP A 217 -4.92 -1.12 20.51
CA TRP A 217 -4.54 -1.13 19.10
C TRP A 217 -3.35 -2.04 18.87
N TRP A 218 -3.43 -2.74 17.79
CA TRP A 218 -2.32 -3.50 17.26
C TRP A 218 -2.27 -3.30 15.75
N TYR A 219 -1.09 -3.46 15.13
CA TYR A 219 -0.87 -3.31 13.71
C TYR A 219 -1.25 -1.91 13.18
N LEU A 220 -0.67 -0.86 13.80
CA LEU A 220 -0.87 0.52 13.37
C LEU A 220 -0.02 0.81 12.15
N GLN A 221 -0.63 1.29 11.06
CA GLN A 221 0.07 1.47 9.78
C GLN A 221 -0.52 2.57 8.92
N THR A 222 0.15 2.84 7.81
CA THR A 222 -0.27 3.74 6.73
C THR A 222 -0.68 5.14 7.17
N PRO A 223 0.12 5.83 8.04
CA PRO A 223 -0.21 7.20 8.41
C PRO A 223 -0.10 8.14 7.20
N ARG A 224 -1.08 9.05 7.05
CA ARG A 224 -1.12 10.04 5.97
C ARG A 224 -1.52 11.38 6.54
N PHE A 225 -0.71 12.41 6.30
CA PHE A 225 -1.08 13.78 6.66
C PHE A 225 -2.26 14.28 5.83
N ALA A 226 -3.16 15.00 6.50
CA ALA A 226 -4.16 15.79 5.82
C ALA A 226 -3.47 16.92 5.02
N PRO A 227 -3.95 17.28 3.82
CA PRO A 227 -3.36 18.37 3.02
C PRO A 227 -3.34 19.71 3.72
N SER A 228 -4.27 19.94 4.66
CA SER A 228 -4.45 21.20 5.40
C SER A 228 -3.51 21.39 6.58
N GLY A 229 -2.77 20.36 7.00
CA GLY A 229 -1.95 20.51 8.20
C GLY A 229 -1.31 19.26 8.75
N CYS A 230 -1.29 19.16 10.08
CA CYS A 230 -0.62 18.11 10.83
C CYS A 230 -1.55 17.00 11.35
N GLU A 231 -2.86 17.07 11.09
CA GLU A 231 -3.75 15.93 11.34
C GLU A 231 -3.36 14.75 10.45
N ILE A 232 -3.44 13.54 10.98
CA ILE A 232 -3.16 12.32 10.23
C ILE A 232 -4.37 11.40 10.25
N VAL A 233 -4.56 10.66 9.14
CA VAL A 233 -5.34 9.43 9.11
C VAL A 233 -4.40 8.25 9.16
N PHE A 234 -4.77 7.17 9.85
CA PHE A 234 -4.02 5.92 9.86
C PHE A 234 -4.96 4.71 9.99
N SER A 235 -4.48 3.54 9.61
CA SER A 235 -5.18 2.27 9.81
C SER A 235 -4.65 1.55 11.05
N ALA A 236 -5.54 0.90 11.80
CA ALA A 236 -5.15 -0.01 12.87
C ALA A 236 -6.07 -1.23 12.88
N ALA A 237 -5.49 -2.41 13.06
CA ALA A 237 -6.24 -3.65 13.22
C ALA A 237 -6.73 -3.79 14.67
N GLY A 238 -7.95 -4.27 14.79
CA GLY A 238 -8.57 -4.77 16.03
C GLY A 238 -8.64 -3.83 17.21
N HIS A 239 -9.73 -3.94 17.96
CA HIS A 239 -9.68 -3.67 19.40
C HIS A 239 -9.01 -4.90 20.01
N ALA A 240 -7.93 -4.74 20.77
CA ALA A 240 -7.22 -5.87 21.35
C ALA A 240 -8.11 -6.70 22.29
N VAL A 241 -8.76 -7.70 21.73
CA VAL A 241 -9.17 -8.87 22.49
C VAL A 241 -8.06 -9.88 22.24
N ALA A 242 -7.17 -10.02 23.22
CA ALA A 242 -6.24 -11.11 23.46
C ALA A 242 -6.01 -12.15 22.31
N ALA A 243 -5.67 -11.70 21.14
CA ALA A 243 -5.11 -12.55 20.09
C ALA A 243 -3.63 -12.26 20.00
N ALA A 244 -2.80 -13.30 19.99
CA ALA A 244 -1.39 -13.14 19.74
C ALA A 244 -1.19 -12.39 18.40
N PRO A 245 -0.23 -11.46 18.32
CA PRO A 245 0.03 -10.75 17.08
C PRO A 245 0.31 -11.76 15.95
N PRO A 246 -0.16 -11.51 14.73
CA PRO A 246 0.15 -12.35 13.60
C PRO A 246 1.67 -12.50 13.46
N ARG A 247 2.09 -13.67 13.02
CA ARG A 247 3.50 -13.98 12.82
C ARG A 247 4.08 -13.00 11.78
N ALA A 248 5.33 -12.55 11.99
CA ALA A 248 6.00 -11.70 11.02
C ALA A 248 5.89 -12.26 9.59
N PRO A 249 5.65 -11.43 8.56
CA PRO A 249 5.58 -11.89 7.18
C PRO A 249 6.85 -12.64 6.81
N SER A 250 6.69 -13.76 6.10
CA SER A 250 7.80 -14.53 5.57
C SER A 250 8.54 -13.75 4.48
N VAL A 251 9.81 -14.09 4.23
CA VAL A 251 10.59 -13.53 3.12
C VAL A 251 9.82 -13.72 1.82
N GLY A 252 9.52 -12.63 1.11
CA GLY A 252 8.76 -12.64 -0.15
C GLY A 252 7.36 -12.03 -0.07
N GLU A 253 6.82 -11.78 1.13
CA GLU A 253 5.58 -11.01 1.29
C GLU A 253 5.92 -9.53 1.44
N VAL A 254 6.24 -8.89 0.31
CA VAL A 254 6.37 -7.45 0.21
C VAL A 254 5.20 -6.88 -0.58
N GLY A 255 4.11 -7.03 -0.01
CA GLY A 255 2.94 -6.21 -0.09
C GLY A 255 2.55 -6.01 1.36
N PHE A 256 1.96 -4.91 1.72
CA PHE A 256 1.33 -4.80 3.02
C PHE A 256 0.43 -6.02 3.14
N ALA A 257 0.75 -6.93 4.07
CA ALA A 257 -0.02 -8.15 4.25
C ALA A 257 -1.41 -7.70 4.73
N HIS A 258 -2.40 -7.83 3.88
CA HIS A 258 -3.78 -7.63 4.26
C HIS A 258 -4.12 -8.70 5.30
N LEU A 259 -4.45 -8.26 6.51
CA LEU A 259 -4.58 -9.14 7.66
C LEU A 259 -5.88 -9.90 7.70
N THR A 260 -6.85 -9.58 6.83
CA THR A 260 -8.21 -10.15 6.86
C THR A 260 -8.85 -10.10 8.26
N VAL A 261 -8.53 -9.05 9.01
CA VAL A 261 -9.07 -8.82 10.35
C VAL A 261 -9.80 -7.48 10.38
N PRO A 262 -10.89 -7.36 11.14
CA PRO A 262 -11.57 -6.08 11.29
C PRO A 262 -10.58 -5.00 11.71
N SER A 263 -10.48 -3.98 10.89
CA SER A 263 -9.61 -2.84 11.07
C SER A 263 -10.43 -1.55 11.08
N PHE A 264 -9.81 -0.47 11.43
CA PHE A 264 -10.46 0.83 11.51
C PHE A 264 -9.54 1.91 10.95
N LEU A 265 -10.13 2.95 10.36
CA LEU A 265 -9.43 4.19 10.12
C LEU A 265 -9.64 5.13 11.30
N TYR A 266 -8.57 5.75 11.72
CA TYR A 266 -8.52 6.73 12.81
C TYR A 266 -7.99 8.07 12.32
N LEU A 267 -8.47 9.15 12.93
CA LEU A 267 -7.86 10.47 12.85
C LEU A 267 -7.13 10.78 14.15
N ALA A 268 -5.91 11.30 14.02
CA ALA A 268 -5.16 11.84 15.13
C ALA A 268 -4.84 13.32 14.82
N PRO A 269 -5.27 14.24 15.70
CA PRO A 269 -5.01 15.67 15.52
C PRO A 269 -3.54 16.00 15.74
N CYS A 270 -3.16 17.23 15.43
CA CYS A 270 -1.79 17.73 15.49
C CYS A 270 -1.09 17.58 16.84
N ASP A 271 -1.86 17.62 17.91
CA ASP A 271 -1.35 17.49 19.28
C ASP A 271 -1.27 16.04 19.79
N GLY A 272 -1.82 15.09 19.00
CA GLY A 272 -1.86 13.67 19.37
C GLY A 272 -2.71 13.34 20.60
N MET A 273 -3.51 14.29 21.13
CA MET A 273 -4.21 14.13 22.40
C MET A 273 -5.50 13.35 22.32
N SER A 274 -6.16 13.33 21.15
CA SER A 274 -7.46 12.68 20.98
C SER A 274 -7.53 11.92 19.66
N VAL A 275 -7.27 10.62 19.71
CA VAL A 275 -7.44 9.76 18.52
C VAL A 275 -8.89 9.38 18.38
N LYS A 276 -9.46 9.59 17.18
CA LYS A 276 -10.86 9.35 16.88
C LYS A 276 -11.00 8.27 15.82
N GLU A 277 -11.76 7.22 16.11
CA GLU A 277 -12.23 6.26 15.12
C GLU A 277 -13.22 6.94 14.16
N ILE A 278 -13.05 6.77 12.86
CA ILE A 278 -13.89 7.40 11.84
C ILE A 278 -14.68 6.40 10.99
N VAL A 279 -14.16 5.20 10.78
CA VAL A 279 -14.88 4.15 10.06
C VAL A 279 -14.27 2.79 10.37
N GLN A 280 -15.13 1.78 10.53
CA GLN A 280 -14.73 0.38 10.56
C GLN A 280 -14.50 -0.11 9.14
N THR A 281 -13.38 -0.76 8.90
CA THR A 281 -13.04 -1.44 7.66
C THR A 281 -13.05 -2.95 7.89
N VAL A 282 -13.31 -3.73 6.86
CA VAL A 282 -13.34 -5.21 6.98
C VAL A 282 -11.93 -5.79 6.96
N ASP A 283 -10.99 -5.00 6.45
CA ASP A 283 -9.59 -5.35 6.27
C ASP A 283 -8.72 -4.12 6.57
N ASP A 284 -7.42 -4.31 6.70
CA ASP A 284 -6.47 -3.21 6.75
C ASP A 284 -6.43 -2.51 5.39
N VAL A 285 -6.64 -1.20 5.39
CA VAL A 285 -6.74 -0.42 4.16
C VAL A 285 -5.72 0.72 4.15
N VAL A 286 -5.31 1.13 2.95
CA VAL A 286 -4.42 2.27 2.75
C VAL A 286 -5.25 3.51 2.42
N PRO A 287 -5.35 4.49 3.34
CA PRO A 287 -6.14 5.68 3.11
C PRO A 287 -5.42 6.67 2.18
N ALA A 288 -6.20 7.36 1.34
CA ALA A 288 -5.75 8.46 0.50
C ALA A 288 -6.65 9.68 0.70
N TRP A 289 -6.07 10.81 1.13
CA TRP A 289 -6.79 12.06 1.24
C TRP A 289 -7.16 12.64 -0.13
N SER A 290 -8.34 13.26 -0.21
CA SER A 290 -8.64 14.17 -1.32
C SER A 290 -7.71 15.39 -1.26
N PRO A 291 -7.39 16.03 -2.40
CA PRO A 291 -6.50 17.19 -2.42
C PRO A 291 -6.99 18.37 -1.56
N ASP A 292 -8.29 18.49 -1.36
CA ASP A 292 -8.91 19.52 -0.51
C ASP A 292 -8.99 19.11 0.98
N GLY A 293 -8.62 17.87 1.33
CA GLY A 293 -8.65 17.35 2.70
C GLY A 293 -10.04 17.08 3.28
N THR A 294 -11.09 17.10 2.46
CA THR A 294 -12.48 16.90 2.94
C THR A 294 -12.92 15.44 2.93
N GLN A 295 -12.22 14.59 2.17
CA GLN A 295 -12.59 13.19 1.97
C GLN A 295 -11.37 12.26 2.06
N ILE A 296 -11.64 11.00 2.35
CA ILE A 296 -10.65 9.91 2.37
C ILE A 296 -11.15 8.78 1.47
N ALA A 297 -10.31 8.35 0.52
CA ALA A 297 -10.56 7.22 -0.35
C ALA A 297 -9.80 5.99 0.12
N TYR A 298 -10.36 4.80 -0.06
CA TYR A 298 -9.69 3.51 0.14
C TYR A 298 -10.39 2.39 -0.63
N VAL A 299 -9.69 1.31 -0.86
CA VAL A 299 -10.24 0.06 -1.42
C VAL A 299 -10.14 -1.07 -0.41
N GLY A 300 -11.08 -2.00 -0.49
CA GLY A 300 -11.11 -3.21 0.35
C GLY A 300 -12.35 -4.03 0.07
N THR A 301 -12.28 -5.34 0.27
CA THR A 301 -13.41 -6.27 0.14
C THR A 301 -14.17 -6.19 -1.19
N GLY A 302 -13.48 -5.85 -2.29
CA GLY A 302 -14.08 -5.74 -3.61
C GLY A 302 -14.85 -4.45 -3.86
N ALA A 303 -14.60 -3.40 -3.06
CA ALA A 303 -15.25 -2.11 -3.25
C ALA A 303 -14.29 -0.92 -3.09
N PHE A 304 -14.61 0.16 -3.78
CA PHE A 304 -13.96 1.45 -3.68
C PHE A 304 -14.84 2.40 -2.87
N PHE A 305 -14.32 2.86 -1.75
CA PHE A 305 -15.03 3.69 -0.79
C PHE A 305 -14.49 5.12 -0.76
N VAL A 306 -15.40 6.08 -0.51
CA VAL A 306 -15.06 7.48 -0.19
C VAL A 306 -15.81 7.90 1.05
N LEU A 307 -15.07 8.30 2.07
CA LEU A 307 -15.56 8.80 3.35
C LEU A 307 -15.47 10.32 3.39
N THR A 308 -16.58 11.00 3.71
CA THR A 308 -16.58 12.45 4.00
C THR A 308 -16.23 12.64 5.47
N VAL A 309 -15.10 13.30 5.75
CA VAL A 309 -14.54 13.40 7.10
C VAL A 309 -15.43 14.13 8.08
N ALA A 310 -16.06 15.23 7.63
CA ALA A 310 -16.85 16.13 8.50
C ALA A 310 -18.07 15.45 9.14
N ASN A 311 -18.70 14.48 8.47
CA ASN A 311 -19.95 13.87 8.92
C ASN A 311 -19.91 12.32 8.95
N GLY A 312 -18.79 11.70 8.57
CA GLY A 312 -18.65 10.24 8.54
C GLY A 312 -19.47 9.57 7.43
N ASN A 313 -19.97 10.32 6.43
CA ASN A 313 -20.76 9.73 5.35
C ASN A 313 -19.86 8.90 4.42
N LEU A 314 -20.07 7.59 4.42
CA LEU A 314 -19.37 6.61 3.60
C LEU A 314 -20.18 6.30 2.34
N ARG A 315 -19.54 6.44 1.18
CA ARG A 315 -20.13 6.09 -0.12
C ARG A 315 -19.28 5.01 -0.79
N THR A 316 -19.92 4.02 -1.38
CA THR A 316 -19.30 3.11 -2.35
C THR A 316 -19.37 3.77 -3.73
N LEU A 317 -18.19 4.02 -4.34
CA LEU A 317 -18.12 4.56 -5.70
C LEU A 317 -18.21 3.46 -6.75
N ALA A 318 -17.48 2.37 -6.55
CA ALA A 318 -17.44 1.25 -7.49
C ALA A 318 -17.27 -0.08 -6.75
N GLN A 319 -17.60 -1.18 -7.44
CA GLN A 319 -17.41 -2.55 -6.96
C GLN A 319 -16.79 -3.40 -8.06
N GLY A 320 -15.98 -4.38 -7.70
CA GLY A 320 -15.36 -5.29 -8.63
C GLY A 320 -14.10 -5.95 -8.08
N GLN A 321 -13.56 -6.87 -8.87
CA GLN A 321 -12.37 -7.65 -8.50
C GLN A 321 -11.12 -6.79 -8.29
N ASP A 322 -11.04 -5.64 -8.95
CA ASP A 322 -9.89 -4.73 -8.84
C ASP A 322 -9.80 -4.04 -7.48
N PHE A 323 -10.85 -4.09 -6.65
CA PHE A 323 -10.96 -3.34 -5.38
C PHE A 323 -10.85 -4.22 -4.13
N PHE A 324 -10.37 -5.46 -4.24
CA PHE A 324 -10.15 -6.30 -3.07
C PHE A 324 -8.99 -5.77 -2.22
N PHE A 325 -7.94 -5.30 -2.88
CA PHE A 325 -6.77 -4.68 -2.24
C PHE A 325 -6.05 -3.78 -3.23
N GLY A 326 -5.20 -2.90 -2.74
CA GLY A 326 -4.39 -1.99 -3.54
C GLY A 326 -4.20 -0.65 -2.87
N ASP A 327 -3.27 0.11 -3.43
CA ASP A 327 -2.93 1.44 -2.95
C ASP A 327 -3.56 2.51 -3.85
N MET A 328 -4.35 3.37 -3.23
CA MET A 328 -5.04 4.45 -3.93
C MET A 328 -4.23 5.73 -3.89
N LEU A 329 -4.16 6.43 -5.03
CA LEU A 329 -3.68 7.79 -5.16
C LEU A 329 -4.82 8.67 -5.68
N TRP A 330 -5.17 9.71 -4.94
CA TRP A 330 -6.14 10.71 -5.37
C TRP A 330 -5.43 11.83 -6.13
N LEU A 331 -5.82 12.10 -7.37
CA LEU A 331 -5.15 13.08 -8.24
C LEU A 331 -5.85 14.46 -8.24
N LYS A 332 -7.17 14.49 -8.23
CA LYS A 332 -7.99 15.71 -8.34
C LYS A 332 -9.42 15.50 -7.90
#